data_9a6bcb9b2b47a66022f1bc66a7c6c1c0
#
_entry.id   9a6bcb9b2b47a66022f1bc66a7c6c1c0
#
_cell.length_a   1.000
_cell.length_b   1.000
_cell.length_c   1.000
_cell.angle_alpha   90.00
_cell.angle_beta   90.00
_cell.angle_gamma   90.00
#
_symmetry.space_group_name_H-M   'P 1'
#
loop_
_entity.id
_entity.type
_entity.pdbx_description
1 polymer ?
#
loop_
_entity_poly.entity_id
_entity_poly.type
_entity_poly.pdbx_seq_one_letter_code
_entity_poly.pdbx_strand_id
1 'polypeptide(L)'
;RTQPFRDLMAEVLVESENRTPLDGIRVLDLSRLVAGNVVSVVLADFGADVIKVEHPIYGDDLRKWSEDGIETWWKVYGRNKRSLALDLKDAESIGALKKLIAISGVFIENFVPGKLEELGLAPAMLLDINPSLIIVRVSGWGQTGPYSHKPGFGTLVEAMSGFAHLNGFPDRPPVLPPLAMADMYAGLYGAFGVLAALRNVDLGNGKGQIVDVSLFESMFATVASEAVKFVATGHTSMRSGNQAVNTAPRNIYATLDGKFLALS
;
A
#
# COMPACT_ATOMS: atom_id res chain seq x y z
N ARG A 1 -30.74 -10.25 23.91
CA ARG A 1 -30.94 -9.49 22.63
C ARG A 1 -29.71 -9.62 21.71
N THR A 2 -29.28 -10.87 21.40
CA THR A 2 -28.14 -11.16 20.51
C THR A 2 -28.59 -11.84 19.22
N GLN A 3 -29.88 -12.06 19.02
CA GLN A 3 -30.48 -12.73 17.87
C GLN A 3 -30.32 -11.93 16.55
N PRO A 4 -30.52 -10.59 16.54
CA PRO A 4 -30.48 -9.83 15.28
C PRO A 4 -29.10 -9.83 14.58
N PHE A 5 -28.01 -9.96 15.36
CA PHE A 5 -26.65 -9.96 14.77
C PHE A 5 -26.31 -11.30 14.10
N ARG A 6 -26.79 -12.43 14.64
CA ARG A 6 -26.60 -13.74 14.03
C ARG A 6 -27.40 -13.88 12.72
N ASP A 7 -28.63 -13.35 12.71
CA ASP A 7 -29.49 -13.39 11.53
C ASP A 7 -28.93 -12.48 10.42
N LEU A 8 -28.40 -11.31 10.78
CA LEU A 8 -27.71 -10.40 9.84
C LEU A 8 -26.42 -11.05 9.28
N MET A 9 -25.68 -11.79 10.11
CA MET A 9 -24.48 -12.52 9.65
C MET A 9 -24.86 -13.71 8.77
N ALA A 10 -25.99 -14.35 9.01
CA ALA A 10 -26.50 -15.42 8.15
C ALA A 10 -26.97 -14.91 6.78
N GLU A 11 -27.55 -13.72 6.72
CA GLU A 11 -27.94 -13.05 5.45
C GLU A 11 -26.70 -12.57 4.68
N VAL A 12 -25.63 -12.14 5.36
CA VAL A 12 -24.37 -11.72 4.74
C VAL A 12 -23.55 -12.94 4.24
N LEU A 13 -23.82 -14.12 4.80
CA LEU A 13 -23.22 -15.39 4.38
C LEU A 13 -24.08 -16.15 3.34
N VAL A 14 -25.04 -15.49 2.67
CA VAL A 14 -25.64 -16.06 1.47
C VAL A 14 -24.49 -16.33 0.51
N GLU A 15 -24.19 -17.60 0.28
CA GLU A 15 -23.30 -18.07 -0.77
C GLU A 15 -23.78 -17.44 -2.07
N SER A 16 -23.20 -16.31 -2.44
CA SER A 16 -23.43 -15.78 -3.77
C SER A 16 -22.71 -16.73 -4.73
N GLU A 17 -23.41 -17.34 -5.64
CA GLU A 17 -22.83 -17.98 -6.84
C GLU A 17 -22.03 -16.95 -7.68
N ASN A 18 -21.97 -15.73 -7.23
CA ASN A 18 -21.25 -14.62 -7.84
C ASN A 18 -19.76 -14.75 -7.54
N ARG A 19 -18.98 -15.03 -8.57
CA ARG A 19 -17.52 -14.91 -8.53
C ARG A 19 -17.14 -13.54 -8.04
N THR A 20 -16.14 -13.49 -7.15
CA THR A 20 -15.57 -12.22 -6.72
C THR A 20 -14.83 -11.55 -7.91
N PRO A 21 -14.69 -10.22 -7.91
CA PRO A 21 -14.07 -9.50 -9.04
C PRO A 21 -12.68 -10.00 -9.45
N LEU A 22 -11.89 -10.52 -8.50
CA LEU A 22 -10.54 -11.02 -8.74
C LEU A 22 -10.42 -12.55 -8.56
N ASP A 23 -11.54 -13.28 -8.64
CA ASP A 23 -11.53 -14.75 -8.62
C ASP A 23 -10.65 -15.29 -9.76
N GLY A 24 -9.76 -16.25 -9.44
CA GLY A 24 -8.80 -16.82 -10.37
C GLY A 24 -7.49 -16.02 -10.52
N ILE A 25 -7.40 -14.82 -9.97
CA ILE A 25 -6.15 -14.04 -9.97
C ILE A 25 -5.28 -14.45 -8.79
N ARG A 26 -4.10 -14.99 -9.07
CA ARG A 26 -3.09 -15.28 -8.06
C ARG A 26 -2.11 -14.14 -7.91
N VAL A 27 -1.84 -13.76 -6.66
CA VAL A 27 -0.91 -12.70 -6.28
C VAL A 27 0.22 -13.30 -5.44
N LEU A 28 1.46 -13.09 -5.85
CA LEU A 28 2.66 -13.39 -5.04
C LEU A 28 3.12 -12.10 -4.37
N ASP A 29 3.05 -12.07 -3.06
CA ASP A 29 3.43 -10.90 -2.25
C ASP A 29 4.75 -11.19 -1.51
N LEU A 30 5.86 -10.62 -2.01
CA LEU A 30 7.19 -10.67 -1.41
C LEU A 30 7.51 -9.42 -0.59
N SER A 31 6.57 -8.48 -0.50
CA SER A 31 6.78 -7.23 0.23
C SER A 31 6.90 -7.44 1.74
N ARG A 32 7.34 -6.42 2.44
CA ARG A 32 7.42 -6.40 3.91
C ARG A 32 6.79 -5.12 4.44
N LEU A 33 6.44 -5.12 5.72
CA LEU A 33 5.85 -3.98 6.41
C LEU A 33 4.49 -3.57 5.81
N VAL A 34 4.22 -2.27 5.60
CA VAL A 34 2.86 -1.78 5.35
C VAL A 34 2.53 -1.69 3.87
N ALA A 35 3.26 -0.91 3.08
CA ALA A 35 2.83 -0.49 1.74
C ALA A 35 2.45 -1.65 0.80
N GLY A 36 3.35 -2.64 0.62
CA GLY A 36 3.06 -3.79 -0.24
C GLY A 36 1.99 -4.71 0.36
N ASN A 37 1.95 -4.84 1.70
CA ASN A 37 0.88 -5.58 2.37
C ASN A 37 -0.49 -4.92 2.18
N VAL A 38 -0.57 -3.59 2.04
CA VAL A 38 -1.81 -2.89 1.68
C VAL A 38 -2.22 -3.20 0.24
N VAL A 39 -1.29 -3.19 -0.73
CA VAL A 39 -1.61 -3.60 -2.10
C VAL A 39 -2.27 -4.96 -2.10
N SER A 40 -1.62 -5.96 -1.51
CA SER A 40 -2.05 -7.35 -1.59
C SER A 40 -3.32 -7.63 -0.77
N VAL A 41 -3.54 -6.96 0.39
CA VAL A 41 -4.77 -7.14 1.16
C VAL A 41 -5.99 -6.55 0.45
N VAL A 42 -5.83 -5.41 -0.23
CA VAL A 42 -6.92 -4.85 -1.05
C VAL A 42 -7.31 -5.82 -2.16
N LEU A 43 -6.33 -6.41 -2.86
CA LEU A 43 -6.63 -7.41 -3.88
C LEU A 43 -7.28 -8.68 -3.30
N ALA A 44 -6.82 -9.12 -2.11
CA ALA A 44 -7.40 -10.26 -1.40
C ALA A 44 -8.86 -10.00 -0.99
N ASP A 45 -9.18 -8.79 -0.54
CA ASP A 45 -10.55 -8.40 -0.17
C ASP A 45 -11.50 -8.40 -1.39
N PHE A 46 -10.97 -8.27 -2.60
CA PHE A 46 -11.71 -8.45 -3.87
C PHE A 46 -11.64 -9.89 -4.41
N GLY A 47 -11.08 -10.85 -3.67
CA GLY A 47 -11.12 -12.27 -3.97
C GLY A 47 -9.91 -12.85 -4.67
N ALA A 48 -8.80 -12.12 -4.79
CA ALA A 48 -7.56 -12.68 -5.30
C ALA A 48 -6.98 -13.75 -4.36
N ASP A 49 -6.38 -14.81 -4.94
CA ASP A 49 -5.62 -15.85 -4.22
C ASP A 49 -4.22 -15.30 -3.87
N VAL A 50 -4.07 -14.70 -2.69
CA VAL A 50 -2.80 -14.08 -2.26
C VAL A 50 -1.92 -15.07 -1.52
N ILE A 51 -0.72 -15.28 -2.03
CA ILE A 51 0.35 -16.04 -1.39
C ILE A 51 1.40 -15.04 -0.89
N LYS A 52 1.47 -14.87 0.42
CA LYS A 52 2.47 -14.07 1.11
C LYS A 52 3.74 -14.87 1.29
N VAL A 53 4.80 -14.50 0.59
CA VAL A 53 6.12 -15.13 0.74
C VAL A 53 6.87 -14.46 1.89
N GLU A 54 7.32 -15.26 2.85
CA GLU A 54 7.93 -14.79 4.09
C GLU A 54 9.24 -15.52 4.37
N HIS A 55 10.12 -14.86 5.11
CA HIS A 55 11.34 -15.51 5.59
C HIS A 55 11.00 -16.66 6.56
N PRO A 56 11.59 -17.86 6.42
CA PRO A 56 11.18 -19.04 7.20
C PRO A 56 11.30 -18.89 8.72
N ILE A 57 12.26 -18.07 9.19
CA ILE A 57 12.52 -17.91 10.63
C ILE A 57 11.85 -16.62 11.16
N TYR A 58 11.94 -15.53 10.41
CA TYR A 58 11.58 -14.20 10.93
C TYR A 58 10.20 -13.72 10.48
N GLY A 59 9.61 -14.34 9.46
CA GLY A 59 8.36 -13.89 8.85
C GLY A 59 8.48 -12.48 8.22
N ASP A 60 7.35 -11.81 8.08
CA ASP A 60 7.28 -10.39 7.78
C ASP A 60 7.54 -9.57 9.05
N ASP A 61 8.35 -8.51 8.95
CA ASP A 61 8.63 -7.62 10.08
C ASP A 61 7.39 -6.96 10.66
N LEU A 62 6.29 -6.84 9.89
CA LEU A 62 5.00 -6.33 10.36
C LEU A 62 4.40 -7.19 11.49
N ARG A 63 4.74 -8.48 11.56
CA ARG A 63 4.34 -9.38 12.65
C ARG A 63 4.87 -8.95 14.02
N LYS A 64 5.95 -8.16 14.04
CA LYS A 64 6.57 -7.63 15.27
C LYS A 64 5.92 -6.34 15.78
N TRP A 65 5.07 -5.71 14.95
CA TRP A 65 4.35 -4.49 15.35
C TRP A 65 3.14 -4.87 16.21
N SER A 66 3.37 -4.86 17.51
CA SER A 66 2.37 -5.24 18.51
C SER A 66 2.08 -4.07 19.47
N GLU A 67 0.83 -3.97 19.88
CA GLU A 67 0.35 -3.07 20.93
C GLU A 67 -0.21 -3.95 22.06
N ASP A 68 0.28 -3.76 23.27
CA ASP A 68 -0.09 -4.59 24.45
C ASP A 68 0.05 -6.10 24.20
N GLY A 69 1.06 -6.51 23.43
CA GLY A 69 1.29 -7.92 23.07
C GLY A 69 0.37 -8.47 21.98
N ILE A 70 -0.46 -7.63 21.37
CA ILE A 70 -1.35 -7.99 20.28
C ILE A 70 -0.76 -7.51 18.95
N GLU A 71 -0.62 -8.41 17.99
CA GLU A 71 -0.13 -8.13 16.63
C GLU A 71 -1.21 -7.42 15.80
N THR A 72 -1.59 -6.20 16.19
CA THR A 72 -2.73 -5.47 15.62
C THR A 72 -2.57 -5.25 14.13
N TRP A 73 -1.40 -4.81 13.70
CA TRP A 73 -1.11 -4.53 12.30
C TRP A 73 -1.14 -5.78 11.43
N TRP A 74 -0.51 -6.85 11.89
CA TRP A 74 -0.52 -8.09 11.11
C TRP A 74 -1.92 -8.68 10.96
N LYS A 75 -2.73 -8.65 12.00
CA LYS A 75 -4.12 -9.12 11.95
C LYS A 75 -4.96 -8.38 10.91
N VAL A 76 -4.67 -7.10 10.69
CA VAL A 76 -5.35 -6.29 9.67
C VAL A 76 -4.80 -6.57 8.27
N TYR A 77 -3.49 -6.46 8.09
CA TYR A 77 -2.88 -6.48 6.74
C TYR A 77 -2.47 -7.88 6.28
N GLY A 78 -2.41 -8.86 7.18
CA GLY A 78 -2.17 -10.27 6.85
C GLY A 78 -3.43 -11.08 6.54
N ARG A 79 -4.64 -10.51 6.73
CA ARG A 79 -5.89 -11.23 6.48
C ARG A 79 -6.05 -11.64 5.02
N ASN A 80 -6.82 -12.71 4.79
CA ASN A 80 -7.14 -13.23 3.45
C ASN A 80 -5.91 -13.67 2.64
N LYS A 81 -4.76 -13.89 3.29
CA LYS A 81 -3.53 -14.33 2.65
C LYS A 81 -3.11 -15.71 3.15
N ARG A 82 -2.55 -16.52 2.26
CA ARG A 82 -1.85 -17.75 2.62
C ARG A 82 -0.37 -17.45 2.77
N SER A 83 0.27 -17.95 3.82
CA SER A 83 1.71 -17.76 4.06
C SER A 83 2.51 -18.90 3.43
N LEU A 84 3.61 -18.56 2.80
CA LEU A 84 4.62 -19.47 2.26
C LEU A 84 6.00 -19.06 2.74
N ALA A 85 6.68 -19.95 3.45
CA ALA A 85 8.03 -19.73 3.96
C ALA A 85 9.06 -20.11 2.90
N LEU A 86 9.85 -19.12 2.40
CA LEU A 86 10.95 -19.31 1.46
C LEU A 86 12.17 -18.47 1.88
N ASP A 87 13.34 -19.07 1.88
CA ASP A 87 14.59 -18.31 1.98
C ASP A 87 15.05 -17.86 0.59
N LEU A 88 14.93 -16.59 0.31
CA LEU A 88 15.31 -16.03 -1.00
C LEU A 88 16.82 -16.03 -1.27
N LYS A 89 17.64 -16.50 -0.32
CA LYS A 89 19.07 -16.75 -0.51
C LYS A 89 19.36 -18.17 -0.98
N ASP A 90 18.39 -19.06 -0.86
CA ASP A 90 18.49 -20.45 -1.26
C ASP A 90 18.04 -20.64 -2.73
N ALA A 91 18.85 -21.32 -3.52
CA ALA A 91 18.59 -21.53 -4.95
C ALA A 91 17.34 -22.41 -5.21
N GLU A 92 17.06 -23.37 -4.34
CA GLU A 92 15.87 -24.22 -4.46
C GLU A 92 14.60 -23.40 -4.19
N SER A 93 14.63 -22.54 -3.18
CA SER A 93 13.56 -21.58 -2.87
C SER A 93 13.28 -20.62 -4.04
N ILE A 94 14.34 -20.09 -4.67
CA ILE A 94 14.21 -19.26 -5.89
C ILE A 94 13.62 -20.07 -7.04
N GLY A 95 14.04 -21.33 -7.21
CA GLY A 95 13.49 -22.24 -8.22
C GLY A 95 11.99 -22.51 -8.01
N ALA A 96 11.56 -22.72 -6.77
CA ALA A 96 10.15 -22.89 -6.41
C ALA A 96 9.36 -21.60 -6.66
N LEU A 97 9.91 -20.45 -6.31
CA LEU A 97 9.29 -19.14 -6.54
C LEU A 97 9.06 -18.88 -8.05
N LYS A 98 10.05 -19.19 -8.91
CA LYS A 98 9.90 -19.05 -10.37
C LYS A 98 8.78 -19.91 -10.94
N LYS A 99 8.54 -21.10 -10.40
CA LYS A 99 7.41 -21.95 -10.79
C LYS A 99 6.07 -21.33 -10.39
N LEU A 100 6.00 -20.67 -9.23
CA LEU A 100 4.80 -19.95 -8.80
C LEU A 100 4.57 -18.70 -9.67
N ILE A 101 5.60 -17.97 -10.03
CA ILE A 101 5.53 -16.80 -10.93
C ILE A 101 4.89 -17.20 -12.28
N ALA A 102 5.25 -18.34 -12.84
CA ALA A 102 4.73 -18.82 -14.11
C ALA A 102 3.18 -18.99 -14.13
N ILE A 103 2.57 -19.14 -12.95
CA ILE A 103 1.12 -19.36 -12.81
C ILE A 103 0.43 -18.27 -11.99
N SER A 104 1.06 -17.10 -11.87
CA SER A 104 0.53 -15.96 -11.10
C SER A 104 0.23 -14.78 -12.00
N GLY A 105 -0.81 -14.02 -11.68
CA GLY A 105 -1.16 -12.80 -12.42
C GLY A 105 -0.42 -11.57 -11.93
N VAL A 106 -0.04 -11.54 -10.63
CA VAL A 106 0.57 -10.38 -9.99
C VAL A 106 1.74 -10.80 -9.11
N PHE A 107 2.80 -10.02 -9.14
CA PHE A 107 3.98 -10.14 -8.29
C PHE A 107 4.24 -8.80 -7.61
N ILE A 108 4.38 -8.78 -6.29
CA ILE A 108 4.55 -7.56 -5.48
C ILE A 108 5.86 -7.65 -4.70
N GLU A 109 6.67 -6.61 -4.79
CA GLU A 109 7.89 -6.47 -4.00
C GLU A 109 8.06 -5.02 -3.49
N ASN A 110 8.84 -4.84 -2.42
CA ASN A 110 9.23 -3.53 -1.92
C ASN A 110 10.68 -3.54 -1.39
N PHE A 111 11.55 -4.22 -2.09
CA PHE A 111 12.97 -4.19 -1.80
C PHE A 111 13.60 -2.85 -2.20
N VAL A 112 14.78 -2.58 -1.67
CA VAL A 112 15.60 -1.47 -2.17
C VAL A 112 15.86 -1.69 -3.67
N PRO A 113 15.73 -0.65 -4.52
CA PRO A 113 16.01 -0.77 -5.96
C PRO A 113 17.36 -1.48 -6.24
N GLY A 114 17.34 -2.41 -7.18
CA GLY A 114 18.47 -3.30 -7.49
C GLY A 114 18.49 -4.63 -6.73
N LYS A 115 17.82 -4.74 -5.59
CA LYS A 115 17.85 -5.97 -4.78
C LYS A 115 17.12 -7.15 -5.43
N LEU A 116 16.04 -6.89 -6.13
CA LEU A 116 15.30 -7.90 -6.88
C LEU A 116 16.18 -8.50 -7.99
N GLU A 117 16.94 -7.67 -8.67
CA GLU A 117 17.89 -8.01 -9.72
C GLU A 117 19.05 -8.88 -9.16
N GLU A 118 19.59 -8.52 -8.00
CA GLU A 118 20.63 -9.32 -7.31
C GLU A 118 20.15 -10.73 -6.94
N LEU A 119 18.86 -10.90 -6.67
CA LEU A 119 18.25 -12.21 -6.39
C LEU A 119 18.01 -13.05 -7.66
N GLY A 120 18.37 -12.54 -8.83
CA GLY A 120 18.09 -13.21 -10.11
C GLY A 120 16.61 -13.22 -10.48
N LEU A 121 15.88 -12.20 -10.04
CA LEU A 121 14.45 -11.98 -10.27
C LEU A 121 14.18 -10.64 -10.97
N ALA A 122 15.12 -10.20 -11.83
CA ALA A 122 14.96 -8.99 -12.61
C ALA A 122 13.61 -8.96 -13.36
N PRO A 123 12.92 -7.81 -13.45
CA PRO A 123 11.61 -7.73 -14.09
C PRO A 123 11.57 -8.31 -15.51
N ALA A 124 12.62 -8.11 -16.31
CA ALA A 124 12.72 -8.71 -17.65
C ALA A 124 12.67 -10.24 -17.58
N MET A 125 13.42 -10.85 -16.66
CA MET A 125 13.41 -12.31 -16.46
C MET A 125 12.03 -12.81 -15.98
N LEU A 126 11.35 -12.06 -15.13
CA LEU A 126 10.01 -12.42 -14.67
C LEU A 126 9.00 -12.40 -15.82
N LEU A 127 9.10 -11.41 -16.72
CA LEU A 127 8.27 -11.30 -17.92
C LEU A 127 8.62 -12.35 -18.97
N ASP A 128 9.86 -12.84 -19.03
CA ASP A 128 10.25 -14.00 -19.85
C ASP A 128 9.60 -15.29 -19.36
N ILE A 129 9.47 -15.45 -18.03
CA ILE A 129 8.79 -16.60 -17.41
C ILE A 129 7.27 -16.51 -17.62
N ASN A 130 6.72 -15.32 -17.43
CA ASN A 130 5.28 -15.06 -17.56
C ASN A 130 5.04 -13.71 -18.25
N PRO A 131 4.81 -13.70 -19.56
CA PRO A 131 4.63 -12.47 -20.33
C PRO A 131 3.41 -11.61 -19.94
N SER A 132 2.45 -12.20 -19.22
CA SER A 132 1.25 -11.49 -18.73
C SER A 132 1.35 -11.01 -17.28
N LEU A 133 2.48 -11.25 -16.62
CA LEU A 133 2.68 -10.90 -15.21
C LEU A 133 2.65 -9.39 -14.98
N ILE A 134 1.90 -8.96 -13.98
CA ILE A 134 1.94 -7.59 -13.48
C ILE A 134 2.93 -7.54 -12.31
N ILE A 135 3.97 -6.71 -12.43
CA ILE A 135 5.04 -6.59 -11.43
C ILE A 135 4.88 -5.25 -10.72
N VAL A 136 4.52 -5.29 -9.43
CA VAL A 136 4.38 -4.10 -8.59
C VAL A 136 5.66 -3.91 -7.79
N ARG A 137 6.32 -2.78 -7.98
CA ARG A 137 7.55 -2.41 -7.30
C ARG A 137 7.30 -1.19 -6.42
N VAL A 138 7.18 -1.40 -5.11
CA VAL A 138 6.94 -0.31 -4.15
C VAL A 138 8.27 0.13 -3.55
N SER A 139 8.56 1.41 -3.62
CA SER A 139 9.77 1.98 -3.02
C SER A 139 9.55 3.39 -2.50
N GLY A 140 10.49 3.94 -1.72
CA GLY A 140 10.33 5.29 -1.18
C GLY A 140 10.26 6.37 -2.25
N TRP A 141 11.14 6.27 -3.28
CA TRP A 141 11.38 7.34 -4.25
C TRP A 141 11.14 6.94 -5.71
N GLY A 142 10.66 5.73 -5.96
CA GLY A 142 10.56 5.13 -7.29
C GLY A 142 11.83 4.38 -7.71
N GLN A 143 11.73 3.62 -8.80
CA GLN A 143 12.83 2.82 -9.33
C GLN A 143 13.86 3.67 -10.10
N THR A 144 13.47 4.89 -10.47
CA THR A 144 14.29 5.82 -11.27
C THR A 144 14.37 7.18 -10.56
N GLY A 145 15.16 8.09 -11.13
CA GLY A 145 15.31 9.44 -10.61
C GLY A 145 16.43 9.59 -9.56
N PRO A 146 16.69 10.85 -9.13
CA PRO A 146 17.90 11.18 -8.35
C PRO A 146 17.90 10.60 -6.93
N TYR A 147 16.75 10.18 -6.39
CA TYR A 147 16.62 9.65 -5.04
C TYR A 147 16.37 8.15 -5.00
N SER A 148 16.29 7.46 -6.14
CA SER A 148 16.01 6.02 -6.21
C SER A 148 16.93 5.15 -5.34
N HIS A 149 18.18 5.57 -5.15
CA HIS A 149 19.19 4.87 -4.35
C HIS A 149 19.17 5.26 -2.86
N LYS A 150 18.35 6.25 -2.45
CA LYS A 150 18.30 6.70 -1.06
C LYS A 150 17.33 5.85 -0.24
N PRO A 151 17.60 5.66 1.07
CA PRO A 151 16.62 5.08 1.97
C PRO A 151 15.31 5.86 1.90
N GLY A 152 14.18 5.14 1.79
CA GLY A 152 12.86 5.73 1.72
C GLY A 152 11.90 5.01 2.65
N PHE A 153 11.43 5.72 3.69
CA PHE A 153 10.39 5.27 4.60
C PHE A 153 9.28 6.31 4.66
N GLY A 154 8.08 5.91 5.08
CA GLY A 154 6.90 6.76 5.15
C GLY A 154 7.16 8.12 5.80
N THR A 155 7.80 8.14 6.98
CA THR A 155 8.16 9.36 7.71
C THR A 155 8.98 10.36 6.89
N LEU A 156 9.98 9.87 6.14
CA LEU A 156 10.82 10.73 5.30
C LEU A 156 10.03 11.35 4.16
N VAL A 157 9.16 10.57 3.58
CA VAL A 157 8.30 10.95 2.46
C VAL A 157 7.20 11.92 2.90
N GLU A 158 6.58 11.69 4.04
CA GLU A 158 5.58 12.58 4.65
C GLU A 158 6.16 13.97 4.96
N ALA A 159 7.43 14.02 5.36
CA ALA A 159 8.14 15.28 5.56
C ALA A 159 8.50 15.93 4.21
N MET A 160 9.09 15.18 3.29
CA MET A 160 9.61 15.68 2.01
C MET A 160 8.52 16.15 1.05
N SER A 161 7.33 15.51 1.09
CA SER A 161 6.18 15.91 0.28
C SER A 161 5.58 17.27 0.67
N GLY A 162 5.93 17.77 1.86
CA GLY A 162 5.33 18.97 2.44
C GLY A 162 4.11 18.70 3.33
N PHE A 163 3.61 17.46 3.40
CA PHE A 163 2.47 17.12 4.23
C PHE A 163 2.68 17.49 5.70
N ALA A 164 3.81 17.09 6.29
CA ALA A 164 4.13 17.40 7.67
C ALA A 164 4.20 18.94 7.94
N HIS A 165 4.64 19.72 6.94
CA HIS A 165 4.65 21.18 7.04
C HIS A 165 3.25 21.77 7.16
N LEU A 166 2.29 21.22 6.42
CA LEU A 166 0.90 21.68 6.40
C LEU A 166 0.09 21.18 7.61
N ASN A 167 0.54 20.08 8.23
CA ASN A 167 -0.17 19.42 9.32
C ASN A 167 0.19 20.04 10.69
N GLY A 168 -0.84 20.32 11.49
CA GLY A 168 -0.70 20.88 12.83
C GLY A 168 -1.13 22.34 12.98
N PHE A 169 -0.85 22.93 14.14
CA PHE A 169 -1.20 24.30 14.46
C PHE A 169 -0.06 25.28 14.10
N PRO A 170 -0.39 26.54 13.75
CA PRO A 170 0.61 27.50 13.26
C PRO A 170 1.70 27.86 14.27
N ASP A 171 1.40 27.78 15.57
CA ASP A 171 2.30 28.07 16.70
C ASP A 171 3.10 26.83 17.16
N ARG A 172 2.99 25.71 16.47
CA ARG A 172 3.64 24.44 16.81
C ARG A 172 4.56 23.95 15.68
N PRO A 173 5.53 23.06 16.00
CA PRO A 173 6.31 22.38 14.96
C PRO A 173 5.44 21.62 13.97
N PRO A 174 5.98 21.27 12.77
CA PRO A 174 5.34 20.32 11.86
C PRO A 174 4.98 19.00 12.55
N VAL A 175 3.86 18.40 12.14
CA VAL A 175 3.35 17.16 12.75
C VAL A 175 3.23 16.07 11.70
N LEU A 176 3.82 14.93 11.99
CA LEU A 176 3.64 13.71 11.19
C LEU A 176 2.26 13.09 11.47
N PRO A 177 1.68 12.35 10.52
CA PRO A 177 0.49 11.57 10.80
C PRO A 177 0.77 10.47 11.83
N PRO A 178 -0.18 10.12 12.71
CA PRO A 178 0.02 9.11 13.75
C PRO A 178 -0.11 7.66 13.21
N LEU A 179 0.07 7.46 11.93
CA LEU A 179 -0.06 6.18 11.23
C LEU A 179 0.84 6.16 9.99
N ALA A 180 1.06 5.00 9.38
CA ALA A 180 1.86 4.84 8.16
C ALA A 180 1.11 5.35 6.92
N MET A 181 0.81 6.64 6.88
CA MET A 181 -0.08 7.24 5.88
C MET A 181 0.51 7.14 4.46
N ALA A 182 1.79 7.45 4.28
CA ALA A 182 2.44 7.35 2.98
C ALA A 182 2.42 5.92 2.44
N ASP A 183 2.64 4.92 3.30
CA ASP A 183 2.56 3.50 2.95
C ASP A 183 1.13 3.10 2.54
N MET A 184 0.12 3.59 3.26
CA MET A 184 -1.28 3.31 2.96
C MET A 184 -1.69 3.90 1.61
N TYR A 185 -1.31 5.15 1.33
CA TYR A 185 -1.57 5.75 0.02
C TYR A 185 -0.85 5.01 -1.10
N ALA A 186 0.44 4.70 -0.93
CA ALA A 186 1.19 3.94 -1.92
C ALA A 186 0.56 2.56 -2.17
N GLY A 187 0.10 1.89 -1.11
CA GLY A 187 -0.61 0.62 -1.22
C GLY A 187 -1.89 0.71 -2.02
N LEU A 188 -2.70 1.75 -1.79
CA LEU A 188 -3.93 2.00 -2.56
C LEU A 188 -3.62 2.34 -4.03
N TYR A 189 -2.68 3.25 -4.30
CA TYR A 189 -2.25 3.54 -5.67
C TYR A 189 -1.71 2.30 -6.38
N GLY A 190 -0.93 1.46 -5.67
CA GLY A 190 -0.45 0.18 -6.19
C GLY A 190 -1.59 -0.76 -6.57
N ALA A 191 -2.61 -0.90 -5.71
CA ALA A 191 -3.78 -1.71 -6.00
C ALA A 191 -4.56 -1.18 -7.22
N PHE A 192 -4.78 0.13 -7.34
CA PHE A 192 -5.35 0.74 -8.54
C PHE A 192 -4.51 0.47 -9.79
N GLY A 193 -3.18 0.60 -9.69
CA GLY A 193 -2.26 0.29 -10.78
C GLY A 193 -2.39 -1.16 -11.24
N VAL A 194 -2.52 -2.10 -10.31
CA VAL A 194 -2.78 -3.53 -10.61
C VAL A 194 -4.09 -3.71 -11.37
N LEU A 195 -5.18 -3.12 -10.88
CA LEU A 195 -6.49 -3.24 -11.52
C LEU A 195 -6.48 -2.67 -12.95
N ALA A 196 -5.82 -1.53 -13.16
CA ALA A 196 -5.65 -0.94 -14.49
C ALA A 196 -4.82 -1.85 -15.42
N ALA A 197 -3.74 -2.44 -14.90
CA ALA A 197 -2.88 -3.35 -15.64
C ALA A 197 -3.60 -4.68 -15.97
N LEU A 198 -4.35 -5.26 -15.03
CA LEU A 198 -5.19 -6.44 -15.26
C LEU A 198 -6.22 -6.15 -16.36
N ARG A 199 -6.89 -5.00 -16.29
CA ARG A 199 -7.84 -4.60 -17.32
C ARG A 199 -7.20 -4.51 -18.70
N ASN A 200 -5.95 -4.04 -18.80
CA ASN A 200 -5.21 -3.97 -20.05
C ASN A 200 -4.84 -5.37 -20.59
N VAL A 201 -4.49 -6.31 -19.70
CA VAL A 201 -4.25 -7.72 -20.06
C VAL A 201 -5.54 -8.35 -20.61
N ASP A 202 -6.68 -8.15 -19.93
CA ASP A 202 -7.99 -8.72 -20.31
C ASP A 202 -8.51 -8.18 -21.65
N LEU A 203 -8.23 -6.90 -21.97
CA LEU A 203 -8.65 -6.27 -23.22
C LEU A 203 -7.89 -6.76 -24.46
N GLY A 204 -6.96 -7.69 -24.32
CA GLY A 204 -6.46 -8.48 -25.43
C GLY A 204 -5.07 -8.17 -25.94
N ASN A 205 -4.28 -7.31 -25.27
CA ASN A 205 -2.85 -7.27 -25.59
C ASN A 205 -2.03 -8.37 -24.88
N GLY A 206 -2.61 -9.00 -23.84
CA GLY A 206 -2.05 -10.13 -23.10
C GLY A 206 -0.72 -9.88 -22.41
N LYS A 207 -0.21 -8.64 -22.47
CA LYS A 207 1.12 -8.28 -21.97
C LYS A 207 1.05 -7.74 -20.56
N GLY A 208 1.87 -8.30 -19.68
CA GLY A 208 2.12 -7.79 -18.34
C GLY A 208 2.81 -6.44 -18.35
N GLN A 209 2.82 -5.79 -17.20
CA GLN A 209 3.36 -4.45 -17.02
C GLN A 209 4.10 -4.34 -15.68
N ILE A 210 5.06 -3.42 -15.62
CA ILE A 210 5.68 -2.99 -14.37
C ILE A 210 4.90 -1.78 -13.85
N VAL A 211 4.45 -1.87 -12.60
CA VAL A 211 3.80 -0.78 -11.86
C VAL A 211 4.82 -0.29 -10.83
N ASP A 212 5.50 0.81 -11.13
CA ASP A 212 6.41 1.47 -10.20
C ASP A 212 5.60 2.38 -9.27
N VAL A 213 5.67 2.12 -7.97
CA VAL A 213 4.89 2.83 -6.95
C VAL A 213 5.83 3.51 -5.98
N SER A 214 5.91 4.82 -6.07
CA SER A 214 6.67 5.64 -5.14
C SER A 214 5.80 6.09 -3.96
N LEU A 215 6.28 5.88 -2.73
CA LEU A 215 5.66 6.45 -1.55
C LEU A 215 5.59 7.98 -1.66
N PHE A 216 6.67 8.58 -2.19
CA PHE A 216 6.77 10.04 -2.35
C PHE A 216 5.69 10.59 -3.28
N GLU A 217 5.55 10.04 -4.48
CA GLU A 217 4.58 10.51 -5.46
C GLU A 217 3.14 10.31 -4.95
N SER A 218 2.88 9.18 -4.31
CA SER A 218 1.57 8.88 -3.71
C SER A 218 1.23 9.88 -2.60
N MET A 219 2.19 10.25 -1.75
CA MET A 219 1.98 11.22 -0.70
C MET A 219 1.92 12.66 -1.25
N PHE A 220 2.77 13.00 -2.21
CA PHE A 220 2.78 14.31 -2.87
C PHE A 220 1.44 14.59 -3.58
N ALA A 221 0.81 13.58 -4.17
CA ALA A 221 -0.50 13.71 -4.80
C ALA A 221 -1.57 14.29 -3.85
N THR A 222 -1.46 14.05 -2.54
CA THR A 222 -2.40 14.57 -1.54
C THR A 222 -2.26 16.09 -1.31
N VAL A 223 -1.08 16.65 -1.61
CA VAL A 223 -0.74 18.07 -1.41
C VAL A 223 -0.36 18.78 -2.72
N ALA A 224 -0.62 18.18 -3.86
CA ALA A 224 -0.19 18.67 -5.18
C ALA A 224 -0.73 20.09 -5.51
N SER A 225 -1.89 20.47 -4.96
CA SER A 225 -2.43 21.84 -5.09
C SER A 225 -1.48 22.93 -4.55
N GLU A 226 -0.67 22.61 -3.55
CA GLU A 226 0.31 23.55 -2.99
C GLU A 226 1.43 23.87 -3.96
N ALA A 227 1.85 22.90 -4.77
CA ALA A 227 2.84 23.14 -5.84
C ALA A 227 2.28 24.10 -6.90
N VAL A 228 1.02 23.90 -7.31
CA VAL A 228 0.34 24.80 -8.25
C VAL A 228 0.20 26.20 -7.67
N LYS A 229 -0.20 26.31 -6.42
CA LYS A 229 -0.31 27.58 -5.69
C LYS A 229 1.05 28.31 -5.64
N PHE A 230 2.10 27.59 -5.28
CA PHE A 230 3.45 28.17 -5.21
C PHE A 230 3.91 28.69 -6.57
N VAL A 231 3.73 27.93 -7.64
CA VAL A 231 4.09 28.36 -9.00
C VAL A 231 3.30 29.60 -9.42
N ALA A 232 2.03 29.68 -9.07
CA ALA A 232 1.16 30.79 -9.45
C ALA A 232 1.39 32.07 -8.62
N THR A 233 1.78 31.95 -7.35
CA THR A 233 1.78 33.07 -6.39
C THR A 233 3.12 33.34 -5.72
N GLY A 234 4.05 32.40 -5.75
CA GLY A 234 5.29 32.43 -4.97
C GLY A 234 5.09 32.18 -3.46
N HIS A 235 3.88 31.88 -3.02
CA HIS A 235 3.56 31.71 -1.60
C HIS A 235 3.33 30.25 -1.23
N THR A 236 3.85 29.82 -0.09
CA THR A 236 3.57 28.54 0.57
C THR A 236 2.46 28.70 1.60
N SER A 237 1.62 27.67 1.73
CA SER A 237 0.63 27.64 2.81
C SER A 237 1.28 27.40 4.17
N MET A 238 0.70 28.00 5.18
CA MET A 238 1.06 27.73 6.58
C MET A 238 0.09 26.73 7.20
N ARG A 239 0.51 26.10 8.29
CA ARG A 239 -0.37 25.27 9.11
C ARG A 239 -1.57 26.08 9.59
N SER A 240 -2.76 25.51 9.51
CA SER A 240 -4.01 26.18 9.92
C SER A 240 -4.78 25.41 11.01
N GLY A 241 -4.17 24.40 11.61
CA GLY A 241 -4.85 23.53 12.57
C GLY A 241 -6.02 22.78 11.89
N ASN A 242 -7.20 22.96 12.46
CA ASN A 242 -8.42 22.32 11.95
C ASN A 242 -9.16 23.15 10.92
N GLN A 243 -8.69 24.36 10.61
CA GLN A 243 -9.33 25.26 9.65
C GLN A 243 -8.93 24.92 8.22
N ALA A 244 -9.80 25.29 7.27
CA ALA A 244 -9.49 25.27 5.85
C ALA A 244 -9.77 26.64 5.24
N VAL A 245 -8.98 27.04 4.25
CA VAL A 245 -9.10 28.37 3.62
C VAL A 245 -10.35 28.53 2.76
N ASN A 246 -10.94 27.44 2.35
CA ASN A 246 -12.05 27.38 1.38
C ASN A 246 -13.40 26.98 1.99
N THR A 247 -13.46 26.73 3.30
CA THR A 247 -14.68 26.24 3.96
C THR A 247 -14.83 26.86 5.34
N ALA A 248 -16.00 27.45 5.62
CA ALA A 248 -16.40 27.95 6.92
C ALA A 248 -17.88 27.63 7.16
N PRO A 249 -18.25 27.24 8.39
CA PRO A 249 -17.42 26.97 9.56
C PRO A 249 -16.80 25.57 9.50
N ARG A 250 -15.48 25.46 9.45
CA ARG A 250 -14.77 24.18 9.57
C ARG A 250 -13.75 24.26 10.70
N ASN A 251 -14.04 23.56 11.79
CA ASN A 251 -13.13 23.51 12.97
C ASN A 251 -13.54 22.38 13.93
N ILE A 252 -12.74 22.20 14.96
CA ILE A 252 -13.08 21.40 16.15
C ILE A 252 -13.32 22.37 17.31
N TYR A 253 -14.45 22.25 17.96
CA TYR A 253 -14.89 23.11 19.05
C TYR A 253 -15.04 22.29 20.33
N ALA A 254 -14.57 22.86 21.46
CA ALA A 254 -14.82 22.29 22.77
C ALA A 254 -16.28 22.53 23.19
N THR A 255 -16.93 21.54 23.75
CA THR A 255 -18.28 21.63 24.31
C THR A 255 -18.22 21.88 25.81
N LEU A 256 -19.34 22.34 26.40
CA LEU A 256 -19.42 22.64 27.82
C LEU A 256 -19.20 21.40 28.72
N ASP A 257 -19.48 20.21 28.22
CA ASP A 257 -19.27 18.94 28.93
C ASP A 257 -17.87 18.34 28.74
N GLY A 258 -16.93 19.13 28.21
CA GLY A 258 -15.51 18.73 28.02
C GLY A 258 -15.24 17.81 26.86
N LYS A 259 -16.20 17.63 25.96
CA LYS A 259 -16.04 16.87 24.71
C LYS A 259 -15.66 17.78 23.56
N PHE A 260 -15.52 17.21 22.36
CA PHE A 260 -15.22 17.94 21.14
C PHE A 260 -16.24 17.66 20.05
N LEU A 261 -16.59 18.71 19.31
CA LEU A 261 -17.46 18.66 18.16
C LEU A 261 -16.66 19.07 16.92
N ALA A 262 -16.64 18.22 15.91
CA ALA A 262 -16.16 18.58 14.58
C ALA A 262 -17.35 19.17 13.78
N LEU A 263 -17.12 20.34 13.21
CA LEU A 263 -18.12 21.05 12.39
C LEU A 263 -17.54 21.29 10.99
N SER A 264 -18.37 21.04 9.97
CA SER A 264 -18.05 21.30 8.58
C SER A 264 -19.30 21.74 7.81
#